data_a3cbfef7b2d70d39a9d9a816d4f35119
#
_entry.id   a3cbfef7b2d70d39a9d9a816d4f35119
#
_cell.length_a   1.000
_cell.length_b   1.000
_cell.length_c   1.000
_cell.angle_alpha   90.00
_cell.angle_beta   90.00
_cell.angle_gamma   90.00
#
_symmetry.space_group_name_H-M   'P 1'
#
loop_
_entity.id
_entity.type
_entity.pdbx_description
1 polymer ?
#
loop_
_entity_poly.entity_id
_entity_poly.type
_entity_poly.pdbx_seq_one_letter_code
_entity_poly.pdbx_strand_id
1 'polypeptide(L)'
;LLTNDADNQWTLAPVVAAIIGLSLNVGAYASEIIRGGIISIPKGQTEAAYSIGMTYGQTIQRIILPQAIRVSIPALGNTFLSLIKDTSLLGFILVAEMFRKAQEVASTTYEYLTIYVLVALMYWVVCFI
;
A
#
# COMPACT_ATOMS: atom_id res chain seq x y z
N LEU A 1 30.94 3.03 25.17
CA LEU A 1 30.22 2.99 23.88
C LEU A 1 30.11 1.56 23.38
N LEU A 2 29.41 0.70 24.13
CA LEU A 2 29.06 -0.66 23.73
C LEU A 2 27.55 -0.65 23.55
N THR A 3 27.08 -0.30 22.34
CA THR A 3 25.73 -0.63 21.91
C THR A 3 25.67 -2.15 21.86
N ASN A 4 24.88 -2.70 22.78
CA ASN A 4 24.71 -4.13 22.93
C ASN A 4 24.03 -4.66 21.67
N ASP A 5 24.74 -5.44 20.86
CA ASP A 5 24.24 -6.00 19.60
C ASP A 5 22.98 -6.86 19.78
N ALA A 6 22.71 -7.27 21.01
CA ALA A 6 21.50 -8.00 21.38
C ALA A 6 20.22 -7.16 21.25
N ASP A 7 20.26 -5.85 21.53
CA ASP A 7 19.09 -4.97 21.42
C ASP A 7 18.70 -4.70 19.95
N ASN A 8 19.64 -4.79 19.04
CA ASN A 8 19.39 -4.59 17.61
C ASN A 8 18.70 -5.78 16.94
N GLN A 9 18.90 -6.99 17.43
CA GLN A 9 18.28 -8.20 16.83
C GLN A 9 16.78 -8.24 17.06
N TRP A 10 16.29 -7.77 18.19
CA TRP A 10 14.86 -7.77 18.53
C TRP A 10 14.06 -6.72 17.75
N THR A 11 14.71 -5.64 17.31
CA THR A 11 14.08 -4.58 16.51
C THR A 11 14.05 -4.90 15.03
N LEU A 12 15.07 -5.62 14.52
CA LEU A 12 15.13 -6.01 13.11
C LEU A 12 14.08 -7.08 12.75
N ALA A 13 13.83 -8.04 13.64
CA ALA A 13 12.85 -9.10 13.38
C ALA A 13 11.42 -8.57 13.19
N PRO A 14 10.88 -7.67 14.04
CA PRO A 14 9.57 -7.05 13.82
C PRO A 14 9.49 -6.24 12.52
N VAL A 15 10.54 -5.49 12.16
CA VAL A 15 10.58 -4.70 10.92
C VAL A 15 10.55 -5.62 9.70
N VAL A 16 11.36 -6.67 9.69
CA VAL A 16 11.39 -7.64 8.59
C VAL A 16 10.04 -8.34 8.44
N ALA A 17 9.45 -8.77 9.55
CA ALA A 17 8.13 -9.39 9.56
C ALA A 17 7.04 -8.44 9.02
N ALA A 18 7.09 -7.16 9.42
CA ALA A 18 6.18 -6.13 8.93
C ALA A 18 6.32 -5.91 7.42
N ILE A 19 7.55 -5.79 6.92
CA ILE A 19 7.82 -5.62 5.47
C ILE A 19 7.27 -6.81 4.69
N ILE A 20 7.57 -8.03 5.12
CA ILE A 20 7.09 -9.23 4.44
C ILE A 20 5.56 -9.30 4.46
N GLY A 21 4.95 -9.12 5.62
CA GLY A 21 3.50 -9.18 5.78
C GLY A 21 2.76 -8.15 4.95
N LEU A 22 3.18 -6.89 5.01
CA LEU A 22 2.59 -5.80 4.21
C LEU A 22 2.84 -5.99 2.72
N SER A 23 4.03 -6.44 2.32
CA SER A 23 4.35 -6.68 0.90
C SER A 23 3.49 -7.79 0.31
N LEU A 24 3.28 -8.89 1.03
CA LEU A 24 2.41 -9.98 0.60
C LEU A 24 0.95 -9.53 0.51
N ASN A 25 0.48 -8.78 1.50
CA ASN A 25 -0.87 -8.24 1.53
C ASN A 25 -1.12 -7.32 0.32
N VAL A 26 -0.28 -6.30 0.14
CA VAL A 26 -0.39 -5.34 -0.98
C VAL A 26 -0.23 -6.05 -2.32
N GLY A 27 0.70 -7.01 -2.43
CA GLY A 27 0.90 -7.80 -3.64
C GLY A 27 -0.35 -8.59 -4.04
N ALA A 28 -1.03 -9.20 -3.07
CA ALA A 28 -2.28 -9.92 -3.31
C ALA A 28 -3.39 -8.98 -3.82
N TYR A 29 -3.62 -7.85 -3.14
CA TYR A 29 -4.61 -6.86 -3.59
C TYR A 29 -4.26 -6.26 -4.95
N ALA A 30 -3.01 -5.89 -5.18
CA ALA A 30 -2.56 -5.32 -6.46
C ALA A 30 -2.77 -6.31 -7.61
N SER A 31 -2.49 -7.59 -7.41
CA SER A 31 -2.71 -8.61 -8.43
C SER A 31 -4.19 -8.75 -8.84
N GLU A 32 -5.10 -8.72 -7.86
CA GLU A 32 -6.54 -8.76 -8.13
C GLU A 32 -7.05 -7.49 -8.81
N ILE A 33 -6.55 -6.32 -8.44
CA ILE A 33 -6.89 -5.05 -9.11
C ILE A 33 -6.46 -5.08 -10.57
N ILE A 34 -5.25 -5.53 -10.87
CA ILE A 34 -4.74 -5.63 -12.23
C ILE A 34 -5.54 -6.67 -13.03
N ARG A 35 -5.82 -7.83 -12.43
CA ARG A 35 -6.67 -8.86 -13.05
C ARG A 35 -8.06 -8.30 -13.37
N GLY A 36 -8.68 -7.62 -12.43
CA GLY A 36 -9.98 -6.97 -12.62
C GLY A 36 -9.95 -5.92 -13.72
N GLY A 37 -8.88 -5.10 -13.77
CA GLY A 37 -8.66 -4.11 -14.82
C GLY A 37 -8.59 -4.74 -16.22
N ILE A 38 -7.92 -5.88 -16.37
CA ILE A 38 -7.83 -6.59 -17.65
C ILE A 38 -9.19 -7.19 -18.03
N ILE A 39 -9.89 -7.81 -17.10
CA ILE A 39 -11.19 -8.45 -17.35
C ILE A 39 -12.29 -7.41 -17.64
N SER A 40 -12.17 -6.19 -17.13
CA SER A 40 -13.14 -5.12 -17.36
C SER A 40 -13.16 -4.61 -18.81
N ILE A 41 -12.13 -4.91 -19.60
CA ILE A 41 -12.09 -4.48 -21.00
C ILE A 41 -13.11 -5.27 -21.82
N PRO A 42 -14.00 -4.61 -22.56
CA PRO A 42 -15.03 -5.27 -23.35
C PRO A 42 -14.42 -6.24 -24.39
N LYS A 43 -14.98 -7.43 -24.48
CA LYS A 43 -14.52 -8.47 -25.45
C LYS A 43 -14.50 -7.98 -26.88
N GLY A 44 -15.40 -7.07 -27.25
CA GLY A 44 -15.44 -6.45 -28.56
C GLY A 44 -14.14 -5.74 -28.97
N GLN A 45 -13.36 -5.23 -28.01
CA GLN A 45 -12.03 -4.66 -28.31
C GLN A 45 -11.06 -5.73 -28.83
N THR A 46 -11.10 -6.91 -28.24
CA THR A 46 -10.29 -8.05 -28.67
C THR A 46 -10.75 -8.58 -30.04
N GLU A 47 -12.06 -8.71 -30.23
CA GLU A 47 -12.66 -9.18 -31.49
C GLU A 47 -12.38 -8.22 -32.64
N ALA A 48 -12.50 -6.91 -32.42
CA ALA A 48 -12.15 -5.88 -33.39
C ALA A 48 -10.67 -5.93 -33.76
N ALA A 49 -9.78 -6.12 -32.80
CA ALA A 49 -8.35 -6.25 -33.05
C ALA A 49 -8.02 -7.47 -33.92
N TYR A 50 -8.65 -8.59 -33.65
CA TYR A 50 -8.47 -9.79 -34.52
C TYR A 50 -9.03 -9.61 -35.93
N SER A 51 -10.14 -8.88 -36.06
CA SER A 51 -10.75 -8.60 -37.38
C SER A 51 -9.84 -7.79 -38.31
N ILE A 52 -8.94 -6.99 -37.75
CA ILE A 52 -7.92 -6.25 -38.52
C ILE A 52 -6.57 -6.97 -38.59
N GLY A 53 -6.53 -8.25 -38.22
CA GLY A 53 -5.35 -9.12 -38.34
C GLY A 53 -4.28 -8.95 -37.26
N MET A 54 -4.61 -8.36 -36.11
CA MET A 54 -3.67 -8.26 -34.99
C MET A 54 -3.47 -9.64 -34.34
N THR A 55 -2.21 -9.95 -33.99
CA THR A 55 -1.90 -11.13 -33.17
C THR A 55 -2.30 -10.92 -31.73
N TYR A 56 -2.44 -12.02 -30.96
CA TYR A 56 -2.75 -11.94 -29.53
C TYR A 56 -1.82 -11.01 -28.75
N GLY A 57 -0.52 -11.12 -28.96
CA GLY A 57 0.48 -10.28 -28.29
C GLY A 57 0.31 -8.79 -28.64
N GLN A 58 0.05 -8.48 -29.90
CA GLN A 58 -0.20 -7.10 -30.34
C GLN A 58 -1.49 -6.54 -29.73
N THR A 59 -2.54 -7.34 -29.67
CA THR A 59 -3.83 -6.96 -29.06
C THR A 59 -3.65 -6.65 -27.58
N ILE A 60 -2.98 -7.52 -26.83
CA ILE A 60 -2.71 -7.29 -25.41
C ILE A 60 -1.89 -6.00 -25.22
N GLN A 61 -0.78 -5.88 -25.91
CA GLN A 61 0.17 -4.79 -25.68
C GLN A 61 -0.33 -3.42 -26.14
N ARG A 62 -1.06 -3.35 -27.25
CA ARG A 62 -1.47 -2.07 -27.85
C ARG A 62 -2.89 -1.63 -27.51
N ILE A 63 -3.76 -2.55 -27.16
CA ILE A 63 -5.18 -2.26 -26.92
C ILE A 63 -5.58 -2.51 -25.47
N ILE A 64 -5.38 -3.73 -24.97
CA ILE A 64 -5.89 -4.12 -23.66
C ILE A 64 -5.07 -3.50 -22.54
N LEU A 65 -3.75 -3.65 -22.56
CA LEU A 65 -2.87 -3.22 -21.48
C LEU A 65 -2.96 -1.71 -21.18
N PRO A 66 -2.93 -0.81 -22.18
CA PRO A 66 -3.06 0.63 -21.89
C PRO A 66 -4.41 1.00 -21.27
N GLN A 67 -5.49 0.32 -21.66
CA GLN A 67 -6.81 0.55 -21.11
C GLN A 67 -6.90 -0.03 -19.67
N ALA A 68 -6.43 -1.25 -19.47
CA ALA A 68 -6.41 -1.91 -18.17
C ALA A 68 -5.61 -1.10 -17.12
N ILE A 69 -4.45 -0.55 -17.50
CA ILE A 69 -3.66 0.32 -16.62
C ILE A 69 -4.48 1.54 -16.18
N ARG A 70 -5.15 2.22 -17.10
CA ARG A 70 -5.95 3.41 -16.77
C ARG A 70 -7.09 3.09 -15.80
N VAL A 71 -7.72 1.94 -15.94
CA VAL A 71 -8.79 1.47 -15.04
C VAL A 71 -8.22 1.08 -13.67
N SER A 72 -7.02 0.49 -13.63
CA SER A 72 -6.40 0.02 -12.39
C SER A 72 -5.78 1.14 -11.54
N ILE A 73 -5.33 2.25 -12.14
CA ILE A 73 -4.63 3.33 -11.42
C ILE A 73 -5.45 3.87 -10.23
N PRO A 74 -6.75 4.22 -10.34
CA PRO A 74 -7.49 4.73 -9.20
C PRO A 74 -7.60 3.72 -8.04
N ALA A 75 -7.81 2.45 -8.37
CA ALA A 75 -7.91 1.39 -7.38
C ALA A 75 -6.57 1.13 -6.67
N LEU A 76 -5.46 1.16 -7.42
CA LEU A 76 -4.10 1.07 -6.86
C LEU A 76 -3.79 2.28 -5.96
N GLY A 77 -4.22 3.49 -6.35
CA GLY A 77 -4.10 4.68 -5.52
C GLY A 77 -4.83 4.52 -4.18
N ASN A 78 -6.05 4.01 -4.18
CA ASN A 78 -6.81 3.73 -2.96
C ASN A 78 -6.12 2.67 -2.10
N THR A 79 -5.56 1.63 -2.70
CA THR A 79 -4.78 0.60 -1.98
C THR A 79 -3.54 1.22 -1.33
N PHE A 80 -2.86 2.12 -2.02
CA PHE A 80 -1.72 2.84 -1.46
C PHE A 80 -2.09 3.71 -0.25
N LEU A 81 -3.22 4.44 -0.33
CA LEU A 81 -3.73 5.21 0.80
C LEU A 81 -4.11 4.32 2.00
N SER A 82 -4.70 3.16 1.72
CA SER A 82 -5.00 2.17 2.78
C SER A 82 -3.72 1.67 3.44
N LEU A 83 -2.68 1.38 2.66
CA LEU A 83 -1.38 0.95 3.17
C LEU A 83 -0.78 1.98 4.16
N ILE A 84 -0.89 3.27 3.87
CA ILE A 84 -0.43 4.34 4.79
C ILE A 84 -1.16 4.25 6.14
N LYS A 85 -2.46 3.94 6.12
CA LYS A 85 -3.24 3.76 7.35
C LYS A 85 -2.87 2.47 8.07
N ASP A 86 -2.67 1.39 7.33
CA ASP A 86 -2.34 0.06 7.87
C ASP A 86 -0.96 0.05 8.54
N THR A 87 -0.03 0.92 8.11
CA THR A 87 1.27 1.07 8.78
C THR A 87 1.14 1.49 10.25
N SER A 88 0.05 2.18 10.62
CA SER A 88 -0.20 2.52 12.03
C SER A 88 -0.34 1.29 12.93
N LEU A 89 -0.79 0.17 12.38
CA LEU A 89 -0.88 -1.11 13.11
C LEU A 89 0.48 -1.67 13.51
N LEU A 90 1.56 -1.25 12.84
CA LEU A 90 2.92 -1.64 13.19
C LEU A 90 3.33 -1.17 14.59
N GLY A 91 2.68 -0.14 15.12
CA GLY A 91 2.87 0.31 16.49
C GLY A 91 2.62 -0.80 17.52
N PHE A 92 1.70 -1.73 17.24
CA PHE A 92 1.40 -2.87 18.10
C PHE A 92 2.52 -3.92 18.13
N ILE A 93 3.34 -4.00 17.09
CA ILE A 93 4.49 -4.91 17.00
C ILE A 93 5.83 -4.22 17.27
N LEU A 94 5.80 -3.13 18.01
CA LEU A 94 6.97 -2.39 18.48
C LEU A 94 7.88 -1.78 17.39
N VAL A 95 7.36 -1.58 16.20
CA VAL A 95 8.07 -0.85 15.14
C VAL A 95 7.99 0.66 15.42
N ALA A 96 9.14 1.33 15.37
CA ALA A 96 9.21 2.79 15.57
C ALA A 96 8.70 3.52 14.32
N GLU A 97 7.43 3.85 14.28
CA GLU A 97 6.76 4.61 13.24
C GLU A 97 5.99 5.81 13.84
N MET A 98 5.35 6.63 13.02
CA MET A 98 4.73 7.89 13.46
C MET A 98 3.74 7.70 14.62
N PHE A 99 2.85 6.70 14.54
CA PHE A 99 1.85 6.45 15.56
C PHE A 99 2.47 6.03 16.89
N ARG A 100 3.47 5.15 16.85
CA ARG A 100 4.20 4.73 18.05
C ARG A 100 4.95 5.89 18.69
N LYS A 101 5.62 6.73 17.91
CA LYS A 101 6.29 7.91 18.45
C LYS A 101 5.31 8.88 19.11
N ALA A 102 4.12 9.04 18.55
CA ALA A 102 3.06 9.82 19.17
C ALA A 102 2.61 9.22 20.52
N GLN A 103 2.50 7.89 20.62
CA GLN A 103 2.20 7.22 21.89
C GLN A 103 3.29 7.44 22.95
N GLU A 104 4.57 7.35 22.55
CA GLU A 104 5.68 7.64 23.45
C GLU A 104 5.62 9.07 24.00
N VAL A 105 5.39 10.07 23.12
CA VAL A 105 5.26 11.47 23.53
C VAL A 105 4.02 11.66 24.41
N ALA A 106 2.88 11.08 24.06
CA ALA A 106 1.66 11.15 24.85
C ALA A 106 1.84 10.60 26.27
N SER A 107 2.59 9.50 26.41
CA SER A 107 2.86 8.89 27.71
C SER A 107 3.81 9.71 28.59
N THR A 108 4.70 10.50 27.98
CA THR A 108 5.65 11.35 28.73
C THR A 108 5.06 12.70 29.11
N THR A 109 4.18 13.26 28.27
CA THR A 109 3.54 14.57 28.51
C THR A 109 2.19 14.48 29.21
N TYR A 110 1.59 13.29 29.25
CA TYR A 110 0.22 13.03 29.72
C TYR A 110 -0.88 13.80 28.96
N GLU A 111 -0.54 14.40 27.83
CA GLU A 111 -1.47 15.16 26.96
C GLU A 111 -1.98 14.28 25.81
N TYR A 112 -2.65 13.20 26.13
CA TYR A 112 -3.13 12.21 25.14
C TYR A 112 -4.06 12.82 24.09
N LEU A 113 -5.00 13.65 24.51
CA LEU A 113 -5.98 14.23 23.59
C LEU A 113 -5.32 15.09 22.52
N THR A 114 -4.44 16.01 22.93
CA THR A 114 -3.75 16.95 22.03
C THR A 114 -2.92 16.18 20.99
N ILE A 115 -2.15 15.18 21.45
CA ILE A 115 -1.24 14.45 20.60
C ILE A 115 -1.99 13.55 19.61
N TYR A 116 -3.05 12.85 20.04
CA TYR A 116 -3.83 12.02 19.13
C TYR A 116 -4.64 12.82 18.12
N VAL A 117 -5.15 14.00 18.49
CA VAL A 117 -5.79 14.91 17.53
C VAL A 117 -4.78 15.39 16.48
N LEU A 118 -3.56 15.71 16.89
CA LEU A 118 -2.50 16.16 15.99
C LEU A 118 -2.11 15.04 15.00
N VAL A 119 -1.95 13.81 15.49
CA VAL A 119 -1.67 12.65 14.64
C VAL A 119 -2.83 12.36 13.68
N ALA A 120 -4.07 12.45 14.15
CA ALA A 120 -5.25 12.28 13.30
C ALA A 120 -5.29 13.32 12.17
N LEU A 121 -4.96 14.58 12.48
CA LEU A 121 -4.84 15.63 11.46
C LEU A 121 -3.72 15.34 10.46
N MET A 122 -2.56 14.86 10.90
CA MET A 122 -1.47 14.47 10.00
C MET A 122 -1.89 13.35 9.05
N TYR A 123 -2.52 12.29 9.56
CA TYR A 123 -3.07 11.21 8.72
C TYR A 123 -4.16 11.73 7.77
N TRP A 124 -5.02 12.62 8.25
CA TRP A 124 -6.06 13.22 7.42
C TRP A 124 -5.47 14.01 6.24
N VAL A 125 -4.44 14.84 6.49
CA VAL A 125 -3.73 15.58 5.44
C VAL A 125 -3.12 14.63 4.41
N VAL A 126 -2.40 13.60 4.87
CA VAL A 126 -1.77 12.61 3.97
C VAL A 126 -2.80 11.84 3.13
N CYS A 127 -4.00 11.61 3.66
CA CYS A 127 -5.05 10.88 2.95
C CYS A 127 -5.91 11.76 2.03
N PHE A 128 -5.86 13.10 2.21
CA PHE A 128 -6.69 14.03 1.45
C PHE A 128 -5.96 14.65 0.25
N ILE A 129 -4.63 14.53 0.21
CA ILE A 129 -3.78 14.95 -0.91
C ILE A 129 -3.73 13.86 -1.97
#